data_34bf62e1bd453db9d881f2301e67013b
#
_entry.id   34bf62e1bd453db9d881f2301e67013b
#
_cell.length_a   1.000
_cell.length_b   1.000
_cell.length_c   1.000
_cell.angle_alpha   90.00
_cell.angle_beta   90.00
_cell.angle_gamma   90.00
#
_symmetry.space_group_name_H-M   'P 1'
#
loop_
_entity.id
_entity.type
_entity.pdbx_description
1 polymer ?
#
loop_
_entity_poly.entity_id
_entity_poly.type
_entity_poly.pdbx_seq_one_letter_code
_entity_poly.pdbx_strand_id
1 'polypeptide(L)'
;MRCSSYKSGLINMYRQINYTRGDTDVLVCRGIGAQDAYVKMNGNAVFRFAVDVLKQGIDEILKKSDMTLDDIDYIVCHQANERIINHVKKKYPGHEDKFYINIAEYGNTSAASIPIALDELAQSGCFDKGRKLILAGFGAGLSWSSALIET
;
A
#
# COMPACT_ATOMS: atom_id res chain seq x y z
N MET A 1 15.27 24.53 12.44
CA MET A 1 14.18 24.03 11.57
C MET A 1 12.89 24.19 12.35
N ARG A 2 12.00 25.09 11.91
CA ARG A 2 10.66 25.24 12.51
C ARG A 2 9.78 24.16 11.91
N CYS A 3 9.34 23.22 12.72
CA CYS A 3 8.22 22.34 12.37
C CYS A 3 7.02 23.28 12.17
N SER A 4 6.62 23.49 10.92
CA SER A 4 5.41 24.20 10.62
C SER A 4 4.25 23.38 11.19
N SER A 5 3.37 24.05 11.93
CA SER A 5 2.20 23.49 12.56
C SER A 5 1.40 22.63 11.57
N TYR A 6 1.53 21.33 11.66
CA TYR A 6 0.54 20.42 11.10
C TYR A 6 -0.81 20.80 11.72
N LYS A 7 -1.68 21.39 10.93
CA LYS A 7 -3.08 21.38 11.26
C LYS A 7 -3.49 19.93 11.26
N SER A 8 -3.84 19.37 12.41
CA SER A 8 -4.34 18.02 12.55
C SER A 8 -5.64 17.89 11.76
N GLY A 9 -5.51 17.58 10.46
CA GLY A 9 -6.63 17.08 9.67
C GLY A 9 -6.96 15.71 10.24
N LEU A 10 -8.19 15.53 10.72
CA LEU A 10 -8.68 14.22 11.11
C LEU A 10 -8.73 13.36 9.84
N ILE A 11 -7.91 12.30 9.77
CA ILE A 11 -8.06 11.29 8.74
C ILE A 11 -9.25 10.43 9.13
N ASN A 12 -10.28 10.41 8.29
CA ASN A 12 -11.42 9.53 8.46
C ASN A 12 -11.18 8.22 7.71
N MET A 13 -11.26 7.09 8.42
CA MET A 13 -11.22 5.77 7.80
C MET A 13 -12.64 5.36 7.41
N TYR A 14 -12.91 5.25 6.11
CA TYR A 14 -14.22 4.84 5.61
C TYR A 14 -14.42 3.34 5.61
N ARG A 15 -13.42 2.59 5.16
CA ARG A 15 -13.48 1.14 4.99
C ARG A 15 -12.11 0.52 5.15
N GLN A 16 -12.10 -0.69 5.66
CA GLN A 16 -10.91 -1.54 5.72
C GLN A 16 -11.28 -2.97 5.41
N ILE A 17 -10.40 -3.65 4.72
CA ILE A 17 -10.47 -5.11 4.48
C ILE A 17 -9.13 -5.73 4.83
N ASN A 18 -9.17 -6.89 5.47
CA ASN A 18 -7.97 -7.62 5.88
C ASN A 18 -8.14 -9.09 5.55
N TYR A 19 -7.08 -9.70 5.04
CA TYR A 19 -7.04 -11.12 4.72
C TYR A 19 -5.73 -11.74 5.17
N THR A 20 -5.79 -13.01 5.51
CA THR A 20 -4.61 -13.82 5.81
C THR A 20 -4.79 -15.22 5.22
N ARG A 21 -3.75 -15.73 4.59
CA ARG A 21 -3.63 -17.11 4.13
C ARG A 21 -2.33 -17.68 4.68
N GLY A 22 -2.40 -18.74 5.48
CA GLY A 22 -1.21 -19.42 5.97
C GLY A 22 -0.39 -19.97 4.81
N ASP A 23 0.86 -19.50 4.68
CA ASP A 23 1.83 -19.96 3.69
C ASP A 23 3.22 -19.74 4.26
N THR A 24 3.93 -20.83 4.48
CA THR A 24 5.26 -20.83 5.11
C THR A 24 6.41 -20.89 4.11
N ASP A 25 6.12 -20.97 2.80
CA ASP A 25 7.14 -21.24 1.78
C ASP A 25 7.41 -20.04 0.88
N VAL A 26 6.44 -19.11 0.76
CA VAL A 26 6.54 -17.99 -0.17
C VAL A 26 7.30 -16.81 0.41
N LEU A 27 7.03 -16.45 1.66
CA LEU A 27 7.68 -15.35 2.38
C LEU A 27 7.75 -15.67 3.87
N VAL A 28 8.95 -15.91 4.37
CA VAL A 28 9.17 -16.33 5.76
C VAL A 28 10.29 -15.52 6.40
N CYS A 29 10.03 -15.05 7.62
CA CYS A 29 11.06 -14.55 8.52
C CYS A 29 10.98 -15.39 9.81
N ARG A 30 11.96 -16.25 10.03
CA ARG A 30 12.07 -16.99 11.29
C ARG A 30 12.61 -16.06 12.36
N GLY A 31 11.96 -16.07 13.54
CA GLY A 31 12.25 -15.16 14.63
C GLY A 31 13.67 -15.26 15.21
N ILE A 32 13.99 -14.36 16.12
CA ILE A 32 15.26 -14.30 16.85
C ILE A 32 15.52 -15.65 17.54
N GLY A 33 16.73 -16.21 17.32
CA GLY A 33 17.13 -17.51 17.88
C GLY A 33 17.00 -18.71 16.92
N ALA A 34 16.41 -18.54 15.74
CA ALA A 34 16.48 -19.52 14.67
C ALA A 34 17.87 -19.51 14.01
N GLN A 35 18.37 -20.69 13.61
CA GLN A 35 19.65 -20.80 12.90
C GLN A 35 19.66 -20.01 11.58
N ASP A 36 18.48 -19.75 11.02
CA ASP A 36 18.24 -18.99 9.79
C ASP A 36 17.37 -17.76 10.09
N ALA A 37 17.94 -16.69 10.67
CA ALA A 37 17.24 -15.45 11.01
C ALA A 37 16.99 -14.51 9.81
N TYR A 38 17.20 -14.99 8.58
CA TYR A 38 17.05 -14.18 7.38
C TYR A 38 15.65 -14.33 6.77
N VAL A 39 15.21 -13.26 6.09
CA VAL A 39 14.00 -13.31 5.25
C VAL A 39 14.27 -14.24 4.07
N LYS A 40 13.52 -15.33 3.97
CA LYS A 40 13.51 -16.22 2.80
C LYS A 40 12.29 -15.92 1.96
N MET A 41 12.49 -15.79 0.64
CA MET A 41 11.42 -15.36 -0.26
C MET A 41 11.55 -16.08 -1.61
N ASN A 42 10.42 -16.62 -2.08
CA ASN A 42 10.28 -17.01 -3.48
C ASN A 42 9.80 -15.77 -4.27
N GLY A 43 10.74 -15.05 -4.88
CA GLY A 43 10.45 -13.77 -5.54
C GLY A 43 9.36 -13.83 -6.61
N ASN A 44 9.32 -14.91 -7.42
CA ASN A 44 8.29 -15.07 -8.45
C ASN A 44 6.90 -15.34 -7.85
N ALA A 45 6.84 -16.12 -6.78
CA ALA A 45 5.58 -16.40 -6.09
C ALA A 45 5.07 -15.15 -5.37
N VAL A 46 5.96 -14.40 -4.69
CA VAL A 46 5.63 -13.12 -4.04
C VAL A 46 5.16 -12.10 -5.07
N PHE A 47 5.82 -12.01 -6.23
CA PHE A 47 5.41 -11.06 -7.28
C PHE A 47 3.98 -11.32 -7.75
N ARG A 48 3.65 -12.57 -8.12
CA ARG A 48 2.29 -12.94 -8.55
C ARG A 48 1.25 -12.69 -7.46
N PHE A 49 1.53 -13.16 -6.25
CA PHE A 49 0.68 -12.92 -5.10
C PHE A 49 0.42 -11.42 -4.88
N ALA A 50 1.47 -10.60 -4.85
CA ALA A 50 1.38 -9.17 -4.60
C ALA A 50 0.50 -8.46 -5.65
N VAL A 51 0.71 -8.75 -6.94
CA VAL A 51 -0.09 -8.18 -8.02
C VAL A 51 -1.57 -8.53 -7.88
N ASP A 52 -1.86 -9.80 -7.57
CA ASP A 52 -3.24 -10.28 -7.46
C ASP A 52 -3.95 -9.67 -6.25
N VAL A 53 -3.31 -9.68 -5.07
CA VAL A 53 -3.97 -9.19 -3.85
C VAL A 53 -4.07 -7.66 -3.79
N LEU A 54 -3.12 -6.92 -4.36
CA LEU A 54 -3.24 -5.47 -4.47
C LEU A 54 -4.40 -5.10 -5.39
N LYS A 55 -4.51 -5.75 -6.55
CA LYS A 55 -5.66 -5.55 -7.45
C LYS A 55 -6.97 -5.89 -6.77
N GLN A 56 -7.06 -7.08 -6.18
CA GLN A 56 -8.25 -7.52 -5.45
C GLN A 56 -8.64 -6.53 -4.35
N GLY A 57 -7.67 -6.08 -3.56
CA GLY A 57 -7.90 -5.15 -2.46
C GLY A 57 -8.43 -3.80 -2.93
N ILE A 58 -7.89 -3.25 -4.02
CA ILE A 58 -8.37 -1.99 -4.62
C ILE A 58 -9.81 -2.17 -5.14
N ASP A 59 -10.07 -3.20 -5.93
CA ASP A 59 -11.41 -3.45 -6.49
C ASP A 59 -12.45 -3.66 -5.40
N GLU A 60 -12.10 -4.42 -4.37
CA GLU A 60 -13.03 -4.74 -3.29
C GLU A 60 -13.32 -3.53 -2.40
N ILE A 61 -12.33 -2.68 -2.13
CA ILE A 61 -12.54 -1.47 -1.33
C ILE A 61 -13.44 -0.49 -2.08
N LEU A 62 -13.26 -0.32 -3.39
CA LEU A 62 -14.12 0.51 -4.23
C LEU A 62 -15.56 -0.02 -4.21
N LYS A 63 -15.74 -1.31 -4.44
CA LYS A 63 -17.07 -1.96 -4.42
C LYS A 63 -17.77 -1.80 -3.06
N LYS A 64 -17.06 -2.02 -1.95
CA LYS A 64 -17.63 -1.92 -0.60
C LYS A 64 -17.94 -0.48 -0.18
N SER A 65 -17.33 0.49 -0.83
CA SER A 65 -17.54 1.92 -0.57
C SER A 65 -18.53 2.57 -1.54
N ASP A 66 -19.04 1.79 -2.51
CA ASP A 66 -19.90 2.28 -3.60
C ASP A 66 -19.24 3.44 -4.35
N MET A 67 -17.94 3.29 -4.64
CA MET A 67 -17.10 4.28 -5.32
C MET A 67 -16.44 3.70 -6.55
N THR A 68 -16.03 4.59 -7.44
CA THR A 68 -15.23 4.32 -8.63
C THR A 68 -13.83 4.88 -8.48
N LEU A 69 -12.93 4.59 -9.40
CA LEU A 69 -11.60 5.21 -9.40
C LEU A 69 -11.64 6.73 -9.63
N ASP A 70 -12.69 7.25 -10.27
CA ASP A 70 -12.84 8.70 -10.46
C ASP A 70 -13.01 9.45 -9.14
N ASP A 71 -13.57 8.77 -8.12
CA ASP A 71 -13.76 9.33 -6.78
C ASP A 71 -12.48 9.33 -5.92
N ILE A 72 -11.41 8.69 -6.40
CA ILE A 72 -10.16 8.50 -5.65
C ILE A 72 -9.10 9.45 -6.18
N ASP A 73 -8.39 10.14 -5.28
CA ASP A 73 -7.29 11.03 -5.64
C ASP A 73 -5.96 10.28 -5.77
N TYR A 74 -5.65 9.41 -4.80
CA TYR A 74 -4.39 8.66 -4.79
C TYR A 74 -4.57 7.20 -4.39
N ILE A 75 -3.71 6.35 -4.95
CA ILE A 75 -3.56 4.94 -4.56
C ILE A 75 -2.12 4.75 -4.08
N VAL A 76 -1.96 4.47 -2.79
CA VAL A 76 -0.67 4.26 -2.14
C VAL A 76 -0.53 2.79 -1.79
N CYS A 77 0.22 2.07 -2.62
CA CYS A 77 0.56 0.68 -2.35
C CYS A 77 1.81 0.57 -1.47
N HIS A 78 1.95 -0.56 -0.77
CA HIS A 78 3.23 -0.92 -0.16
C HIS A 78 4.35 -0.86 -1.20
N GLN A 79 5.40 -0.08 -0.91
CA GLN A 79 6.54 0.17 -1.80
C GLN A 79 7.55 -0.99 -1.72
N ALA A 80 7.09 -2.21 -2.06
CA ALA A 80 7.91 -3.41 -2.01
C ALA A 80 8.87 -3.54 -3.20
N ASN A 81 8.36 -3.23 -4.38
CA ASN A 81 9.08 -3.29 -5.65
C ASN A 81 8.30 -2.48 -6.69
N GLU A 82 8.98 -1.57 -7.39
CA GLU A 82 8.38 -0.72 -8.42
C GLU A 82 7.71 -1.54 -9.54
N ARG A 83 8.28 -2.68 -9.91
CA ARG A 83 7.71 -3.56 -10.95
C ARG A 83 6.33 -4.11 -10.56
N ILE A 84 6.12 -4.40 -9.26
CA ILE A 84 4.81 -4.84 -8.74
C ILE A 84 3.80 -3.72 -8.93
N ILE A 85 4.12 -2.50 -8.45
CA ILE A 85 3.21 -1.35 -8.53
C ILE A 85 2.89 -1.01 -9.98
N ASN A 86 3.91 -0.96 -10.84
CA ASN A 86 3.72 -0.71 -12.26
C ASN A 86 2.89 -1.79 -12.97
N HIS A 87 2.94 -3.05 -12.49
CA HIS A 87 2.10 -4.10 -13.03
C HIS A 87 0.64 -3.97 -12.60
N VAL A 88 0.40 -3.59 -11.34
CA VAL A 88 -0.95 -3.29 -10.84
C VAL A 88 -1.53 -2.07 -11.53
N LYS A 89 -0.78 -0.98 -11.62
CA LYS A 89 -1.13 0.27 -12.29
C LYS A 89 -1.66 0.06 -13.72
N LYS A 90 -1.02 -0.82 -14.50
CA LYS A 90 -1.47 -1.19 -15.86
C LYS A 90 -2.82 -1.90 -15.92
N LYS A 91 -3.36 -2.34 -14.79
CA LYS A 91 -4.70 -2.94 -14.72
C LYS A 91 -5.82 -1.90 -14.63
N TYR A 92 -5.46 -0.62 -14.52
CA TYR A 92 -6.37 0.51 -14.36
C TYR A 92 -6.09 1.58 -15.42
N PRO A 93 -6.35 1.27 -16.72
CA PRO A 93 -6.07 2.20 -17.81
C PRO A 93 -6.86 3.50 -17.66
N GLY A 94 -6.17 4.63 -17.82
CA GLY A 94 -6.74 5.98 -17.64
C GLY A 94 -6.69 6.51 -16.19
N HIS A 95 -6.19 5.69 -15.23
CA HIS A 95 -6.02 6.09 -13.82
C HIS A 95 -4.61 5.80 -13.29
N GLU A 96 -3.66 5.61 -14.20
CA GLU A 96 -2.29 5.25 -13.84
C GLU A 96 -1.58 6.35 -13.04
N ASP A 97 -1.94 7.59 -13.25
CA ASP A 97 -1.43 8.78 -12.57
C ASP A 97 -1.82 8.85 -11.08
N LYS A 98 -2.88 8.14 -10.68
CA LYS A 98 -3.31 8.07 -9.27
C LYS A 98 -2.38 7.24 -8.39
N PHE A 99 -1.55 6.38 -8.97
CA PHE A 99 -0.62 5.53 -8.23
C PHE A 99 0.62 6.32 -7.79
N TYR A 100 0.74 6.53 -6.48
CA TYR A 100 1.92 7.17 -5.90
C TYR A 100 3.07 6.19 -5.75
N ILE A 101 4.26 6.56 -6.21
CA ILE A 101 5.46 5.72 -6.20
C ILE A 101 6.64 6.57 -5.75
N ASN A 102 7.31 6.15 -4.66
CA ASN A 102 8.52 6.79 -4.14
C ASN A 102 9.62 5.80 -3.75
N ILE A 103 9.49 4.55 -4.17
CA ILE A 103 10.45 3.48 -3.84
C ILE A 103 11.87 3.78 -4.33
N ALA A 104 12.03 4.56 -5.40
CA ALA A 104 13.34 4.93 -5.92
C ALA A 104 14.15 5.75 -4.90
N GLU A 105 13.47 6.55 -4.07
CA GLU A 105 14.10 7.42 -3.06
C GLU A 105 14.37 6.68 -1.75
N TYR A 106 13.45 5.81 -1.32
CA TYR A 106 13.49 5.20 0.03
C TYR A 106 13.76 3.70 0.04
N GLY A 107 13.62 3.04 -1.11
CA GLY A 107 13.65 1.58 -1.17
C GLY A 107 12.43 0.93 -0.50
N ASN A 108 12.54 -0.37 -0.23
CA ASN A 108 11.52 -1.10 0.52
C ASN A 108 11.74 -0.93 2.03
N THR A 109 11.01 -0.02 2.65
CA THR A 109 11.05 0.27 4.09
C THR A 109 10.04 -0.55 4.89
N SER A 110 9.61 -1.71 4.38
CA SER A 110 8.65 -2.61 5.05
C SER A 110 7.35 -1.88 5.45
N ALA A 111 6.94 -1.99 6.71
CA ALA A 111 5.71 -1.37 7.22
C ALA A 111 5.72 0.17 7.15
N ALA A 112 6.89 0.81 7.11
CA ALA A 112 7.02 2.26 7.03
C ALA A 112 6.78 2.82 5.61
N SER A 113 6.72 1.98 4.58
CA SER A 113 6.66 2.45 3.20
C SER A 113 5.40 3.25 2.86
N ILE A 114 4.22 2.82 3.32
CA ILE A 114 2.97 3.56 3.16
C ILE A 114 2.98 4.84 4.01
N PRO A 115 3.33 4.84 5.31
CA PRO A 115 3.46 6.05 6.10
C PRO A 115 4.41 7.10 5.52
N ILE A 116 5.56 6.70 4.99
CA ILE A 116 6.51 7.62 4.33
C ILE A 116 5.88 8.25 3.09
N ALA A 117 5.22 7.45 2.25
CA ALA A 117 4.52 7.95 1.06
C ALA A 117 3.39 8.93 1.41
N LEU A 118 2.66 8.66 2.49
CA LEU A 118 1.62 9.56 3.00
C LEU A 118 2.20 10.88 3.54
N ASP A 119 3.33 10.82 4.26
CA ASP A 119 4.01 12.02 4.75
C ASP A 119 4.49 12.91 3.60
N GLU A 120 5.07 12.34 2.56
CA GLU A 120 5.46 13.06 1.35
C GLU A 120 4.27 13.72 0.63
N LEU A 121 3.18 12.99 0.45
CA LEU A 121 1.95 13.53 -0.11
C LEU A 121 1.41 14.69 0.73
N ALA A 122 1.47 14.58 2.06
CA ALA A 122 1.06 15.65 2.96
C ALA A 122 1.97 16.88 2.84
N GLN A 123 3.28 16.69 2.76
CA GLN A 123 4.25 17.79 2.61
C GLN A 123 4.15 18.48 1.24
N SER A 124 3.75 17.76 0.20
CA SER A 124 3.54 18.32 -1.14
C SER A 124 2.24 19.11 -1.29
N GLY A 125 1.42 19.22 -0.24
CA GLY A 125 0.11 19.88 -0.27
C GLY A 125 -1.00 19.02 -0.89
N CYS A 126 -0.76 17.74 -1.14
CA CYS A 126 -1.74 16.83 -1.72
C CYS A 126 -2.73 16.25 -0.69
N PHE A 127 -2.62 16.65 0.57
CA PHE A 127 -3.48 16.22 1.69
C PHE A 127 -4.50 17.30 2.07
N ASP A 128 -5.02 18.02 1.09
CA ASP A 128 -6.11 18.96 1.33
C ASP A 128 -7.35 18.21 1.81
N LYS A 129 -8.20 18.93 2.57
CA LYS A 129 -9.42 18.36 3.12
C LYS A 129 -10.34 17.75 2.05
N GLY A 130 -10.78 16.53 2.30
CA GLY A 130 -11.71 15.81 1.43
C GLY A 130 -11.04 14.97 0.34
N ARG A 131 -9.69 14.83 0.35
CA ARG A 131 -8.99 13.91 -0.55
C ARG A 131 -9.23 12.47 -0.12
N LYS A 132 -9.52 11.60 -1.10
CA LYS A 132 -9.75 10.18 -0.88
C LYS A 132 -8.57 9.36 -1.38
N LEU A 133 -8.05 8.52 -0.49
CA LEU A 133 -6.88 7.69 -0.78
C LEU A 133 -7.19 6.22 -0.51
N ILE A 134 -6.77 5.35 -1.42
CA ILE A 134 -6.72 3.91 -1.18
C ILE A 134 -5.31 3.55 -0.74
N LEU A 135 -5.20 2.92 0.42
CA LEU A 135 -3.98 2.31 0.92
C LEU A 135 -4.07 0.80 0.70
N ALA A 136 -3.03 0.19 0.14
CA ALA A 136 -3.02 -1.25 -0.11
C ALA A 136 -1.66 -1.86 0.21
N GLY A 137 -1.63 -2.86 1.07
CA GLY A 137 -0.42 -3.52 1.52
C GLY A 137 -0.52 -5.03 1.56
N PHE A 138 0.63 -5.69 1.52
CA PHE A 138 0.77 -7.12 1.69
C PHE A 138 2.06 -7.46 2.43
N GLY A 139 2.14 -8.65 2.96
CA GLY A 139 3.32 -9.11 3.70
C GLY A 139 3.31 -10.60 4.00
N ALA A 140 4.22 -10.98 4.91
CA ALA A 140 4.32 -12.35 5.39
C ALA A 140 3.01 -12.80 6.05
N GLY A 141 2.76 -14.10 5.96
CA GLY A 141 1.57 -14.67 6.48
C GLY A 141 1.01 -15.74 5.53
N LEU A 142 0.75 -15.53 4.26
CA LEU A 142 0.64 -14.27 3.52
C LEU A 142 -0.54 -13.46 4.03
N SER A 143 -0.33 -12.19 4.26
CA SER A 143 -1.40 -11.28 4.69
C SER A 143 -1.49 -10.08 3.75
N TRP A 144 -2.70 -9.55 3.56
CA TRP A 144 -2.90 -8.32 2.81
C TRP A 144 -4.07 -7.51 3.35
N SER A 145 -4.02 -6.22 3.13
CA SER A 145 -5.03 -5.29 3.61
C SER A 145 -5.18 -4.14 2.64
N SER A 146 -6.39 -3.61 2.56
CA SER A 146 -6.65 -2.32 1.92
C SER A 146 -7.56 -1.48 2.78
N ALA A 147 -7.35 -0.15 2.72
CA ALA A 147 -8.15 0.82 3.44
C ALA A 147 -8.47 2.01 2.53
N LEU A 148 -9.68 2.55 2.67
CA LEU A 148 -10.09 3.82 2.10
C LEU A 148 -10.11 4.86 3.22
N ILE A 149 -9.36 5.93 3.02
CA ILE A 149 -9.28 7.06 3.95
C ILE A 149 -9.70 8.35 3.24
N GLU A 150 -10.16 9.33 4.01
CA GLU A 150 -10.39 10.71 3.58
C GLU A 150 -9.69 11.67 4.54
N THR A 151 -9.04 12.70 3.99
CA THR A 151 -8.29 13.71 4.73
C THR A 151 -9.15 14.88 5.15
#